data_0a105b2bd3712dee4bfa2f339cc156fd
#
_entry.id   0a105b2bd3712dee4bfa2f339cc156fd
#
_cell.length_a   1.000
_cell.length_b   1.000
_cell.length_c   1.000
_cell.angle_alpha   90.00
_cell.angle_beta   90.00
_cell.angle_gamma   90.00
#
_symmetry.space_group_name_H-M   'P 1'
#
loop_
_entity.id
_entity.type
_entity.pdbx_description
1 polymer ?
#
loop_
_entity_poly.entity_id
_entity_poly.type
_entity_poly.pdbx_seq_one_letter_code
_entity_poly.pdbx_strand_id
1 'polypeptide(L)'
;DFTNDLKIKSISSSSHSSKWSPTFGEEKNILNEYNKMKVLLSKDSLEMLLLFKIFNDGVAFKYDVPNQKHIISYDIIDEKSEFNLSSDDKAWWIPAFSYRRYEFLHAFSSVDSISKKYFSENVEDITYDSLGIDAAHTPFTLKKKNGFYVSIHEANLVNYSSMTLAPKGDGATPLGPKGDEVTPLGPKGDEVSPLGPKGDG
;
A
#
# COMPACT_ATOMS: atom_id res chain seq x y z
N ASP A 1 10.65 -10.80 -14.64
CA ASP A 1 9.98 -10.44 -13.39
C ASP A 1 10.99 -9.93 -12.35
N PHE A 2 10.50 -9.24 -11.32
CA PHE A 2 11.31 -8.66 -10.24
C PHE A 2 11.13 -9.40 -8.91
N THR A 3 10.78 -10.67 -8.93
CA THR A 3 10.47 -11.42 -7.70
C THR A 3 11.67 -12.12 -7.06
N ASN A 4 12.64 -12.55 -7.85
CA ASN A 4 13.78 -13.33 -7.38
C ASN A 4 15.09 -12.83 -8.00
N ASP A 5 16.22 -13.16 -7.36
CA ASP A 5 17.59 -12.90 -7.84
C ASP A 5 17.92 -11.43 -8.10
N LEU A 6 17.22 -10.51 -7.44
CA LEU A 6 17.53 -9.10 -7.47
C LEU A 6 18.85 -8.81 -6.77
N LYS A 7 19.74 -8.08 -7.43
CA LYS A 7 21.03 -7.62 -6.89
C LYS A 7 20.99 -6.13 -6.64
N ILE A 8 21.55 -5.70 -5.53
CA ILE A 8 21.74 -4.27 -5.25
C ILE A 8 22.85 -3.75 -6.15
N LYS A 9 22.52 -2.84 -7.06
CA LYS A 9 23.46 -2.18 -7.95
C LYS A 9 24.07 -0.93 -7.32
N SER A 10 23.25 -0.13 -6.64
CA SER A 10 23.72 1.06 -5.91
C SER A 10 22.74 1.46 -4.81
N ILE A 11 23.26 2.14 -3.80
CA ILE A 11 22.49 2.77 -2.74
C ILE A 11 22.95 4.23 -2.65
N SER A 12 22.00 5.16 -2.54
CA SER A 12 22.28 6.55 -2.26
C SER A 12 21.32 7.11 -1.23
N SER A 13 21.77 8.05 -0.42
CA SER A 13 20.97 8.71 0.60
C SER A 13 21.09 10.23 0.50
N SER A 14 20.06 10.94 0.94
CA SER A 14 20.03 12.39 1.04
C SER A 14 19.01 12.81 2.09
N SER A 15 19.16 14.00 2.64
CA SER A 15 18.15 14.61 3.51
C SER A 15 17.36 15.66 2.73
N HIS A 16 16.11 15.87 3.14
CA HIS A 16 15.22 16.88 2.57
C HIS A 16 14.55 17.66 3.69
N SER A 17 14.46 18.97 3.51
CA SER A 17 13.68 19.85 4.37
C SER A 17 12.99 20.89 3.50
N SER A 18 11.70 21.00 3.64
CA SER A 18 10.89 22.03 2.98
C SER A 18 9.69 22.41 3.85
N LYS A 19 9.13 23.57 3.60
CA LYS A 19 7.95 24.08 4.29
C LYS A 19 6.92 24.50 3.27
N TRP A 20 5.68 24.15 3.51
CA TRP A 20 4.56 24.58 2.68
C TRP A 20 3.35 24.94 3.53
N SER A 21 2.43 25.72 2.97
CA SER A 21 1.22 26.16 3.66
C SER A 21 0.00 25.61 2.89
N PRO A 22 -0.80 24.73 3.51
CA PRO A 22 -2.05 24.28 2.91
C PRO A 22 -3.04 25.43 2.83
N THR A 23 -3.97 25.35 1.87
CA THR A 23 -5.04 26.35 1.70
C THR A 23 -6.03 26.29 2.86
N PHE A 24 -6.20 25.12 3.47
CA PHE A 24 -7.07 24.86 4.62
C PHE A 24 -6.48 23.73 5.45
N GLY A 25 -6.95 23.58 6.68
CA GLY A 25 -6.46 22.56 7.63
C GLY A 25 -6.12 23.19 8.99
N GLU A 26 -5.78 22.37 9.94
CA GLU A 26 -5.45 22.79 11.32
C GLU A 26 -4.10 23.49 11.39
N GLU A 27 -3.14 23.06 10.59
CA GLU A 27 -1.77 23.57 10.58
C GLU A 27 -1.56 24.59 9.47
N LYS A 28 -1.16 25.81 9.86
CA LYS A 28 -0.83 26.87 8.90
C LYS A 28 0.41 26.55 8.06
N ASN A 29 1.36 25.85 8.64
CA ASN A 29 2.61 25.51 7.98
C ASN A 29 2.98 24.05 8.27
N ILE A 30 3.20 23.29 7.23
CA ILE A 30 3.63 21.90 7.33
C ILE A 30 5.11 21.83 7.00
N LEU A 31 5.88 21.31 7.95
CA LEU A 31 7.29 21.01 7.76
C LEU A 31 7.43 19.61 7.18
N ASN A 32 8.08 19.51 6.03
CA ASN A 32 8.28 18.25 5.31
C ASN A 32 9.77 17.90 5.37
N GLU A 33 10.15 17.18 6.40
CA GLU A 33 11.53 16.75 6.67
C GLU A 33 11.62 15.23 6.66
N TYR A 34 12.54 14.71 5.87
CA TYR A 34 12.79 13.27 5.79
C TYR A 34 14.19 12.94 5.29
N ASN A 35 14.67 11.77 5.65
CA ASN A 35 15.79 11.14 4.99
C ASN A 35 15.29 10.27 3.84
N LYS A 36 15.90 10.41 2.69
CA LYS A 36 15.59 9.66 1.48
C LYS A 36 16.67 8.63 1.20
N MET A 37 16.27 7.42 0.95
CA MET A 37 17.16 6.36 0.46
C MET A 37 16.64 5.85 -0.89
N LYS A 38 17.55 5.68 -1.83
CA LYS A 38 17.30 5.07 -3.14
C LYS A 38 18.15 3.82 -3.24
N VAL A 39 17.51 2.71 -3.52
CA VAL A 39 18.16 1.42 -3.77
C VAL A 39 17.88 1.01 -5.20
N LEU A 40 18.90 1.03 -6.05
CA LEU A 40 18.79 0.54 -7.42
C LEU A 40 19.03 -0.97 -7.40
N LEU A 41 18.02 -1.70 -7.77
CA LEU A 41 18.05 -3.14 -7.92
C LEU A 41 18.20 -3.51 -9.40
N SER A 42 18.86 -4.61 -9.69
CA SER A 42 18.99 -5.14 -11.05
C SER A 42 18.83 -6.65 -11.09
N LYS A 43 18.26 -7.13 -12.17
CA LYS A 43 18.20 -8.53 -12.55
C LYS A 43 18.38 -8.63 -14.06
N ASP A 44 19.46 -9.27 -14.48
CA ASP A 44 19.86 -9.30 -15.88
C ASP A 44 20.00 -7.88 -16.47
N SER A 45 19.18 -7.54 -17.47
CA SER A 45 19.12 -6.20 -18.07
C SER A 45 18.03 -5.31 -17.48
N LEU A 46 17.25 -5.81 -16.50
CA LEU A 46 16.14 -5.07 -15.90
C LEU A 46 16.60 -4.34 -14.65
N GLU A 47 16.11 -3.13 -14.45
CA GLU A 47 16.36 -2.31 -13.27
C GLU A 47 15.05 -1.88 -12.61
N MET A 48 15.05 -1.89 -11.29
CA MET A 48 13.97 -1.37 -10.45
C MET A 48 14.54 -0.50 -9.35
N LEU A 49 13.94 0.62 -9.09
CA LEU A 49 14.32 1.54 -8.04
C LEU A 49 13.35 1.42 -6.86
N LEU A 50 13.89 1.13 -5.70
CA LEU A 50 13.15 1.16 -4.45
C LEU A 50 13.48 2.47 -3.72
N LEU A 51 12.46 3.28 -3.50
CA LEU A 51 12.56 4.60 -2.89
C LEU A 51 11.98 4.57 -1.49
N PHE A 52 12.77 4.98 -0.49
CA PHE A 52 12.29 5.18 0.87
C PHE A 52 12.32 6.66 1.26
N LYS A 53 11.33 7.08 2.03
CA LYS A 53 11.33 8.32 2.80
C LYS A 53 11.13 7.95 4.26
N ILE A 54 12.02 8.40 5.12
CA ILE A 54 12.04 8.07 6.54
C ILE A 54 11.84 9.38 7.30
N PHE A 55 10.71 9.45 7.98
CA PHE A 55 10.29 10.56 8.85
C PHE A 55 10.51 10.18 10.31
N ASN A 56 10.33 11.14 11.22
CA ASN A 56 10.42 10.87 12.67
C ASN A 56 9.31 9.96 13.18
N ASP A 57 8.18 9.96 12.50
CA ASP A 57 6.94 9.25 12.85
C ASP A 57 6.51 8.17 11.86
N GLY A 58 7.29 7.94 10.82
CA GLY A 58 6.91 6.94 9.83
C GLY A 58 7.92 6.70 8.73
N VAL A 59 7.62 5.69 7.93
CA VAL A 59 8.37 5.35 6.71
C VAL A 59 7.41 5.18 5.55
N ALA A 60 7.76 5.77 4.42
CA ALA A 60 7.08 5.52 3.16
C ALA A 60 8.05 4.89 2.16
N PHE A 61 7.53 4.01 1.31
CA PHE A 61 8.31 3.45 0.21
C PHE A 61 7.46 3.39 -1.08
N LYS A 62 8.15 3.30 -2.20
CA LYS A 62 7.54 3.00 -3.49
C LYS A 62 8.50 2.24 -4.39
N TYR A 63 7.93 1.46 -5.26
CA TYR A 63 8.63 0.89 -6.41
C TYR A 63 8.58 1.87 -7.59
N ASP A 64 9.65 1.92 -8.36
CA ASP A 64 9.73 2.74 -9.55
C ASP A 64 10.54 1.97 -10.62
N VAL A 65 9.98 1.82 -11.80
CA VAL A 65 10.66 1.19 -12.93
C VAL A 65 11.17 2.30 -13.84
N PRO A 66 12.48 2.63 -13.77
CA PRO A 66 13.02 3.72 -14.56
C PRO A 66 12.91 3.41 -16.06
N ASN A 67 12.93 4.44 -16.90
CA ASN A 67 12.95 4.26 -18.34
C ASN A 67 14.20 3.47 -18.75
N GLN A 68 13.99 2.36 -19.45
CA GLN A 68 15.03 1.44 -19.89
C GLN A 68 14.88 1.15 -21.38
N LYS A 69 16.01 1.08 -22.11
CA LYS A 69 15.97 0.92 -23.58
C LYS A 69 15.20 -0.31 -24.08
N HIS A 70 15.08 -1.33 -23.23
CA HIS A 70 14.45 -2.60 -23.56
C HIS A 70 13.02 -2.75 -23.04
N ILE A 71 12.50 -1.76 -22.31
CA ILE A 71 11.15 -1.76 -21.78
C ILE A 71 10.39 -0.61 -22.45
N ILE A 72 9.49 -0.97 -23.37
CA ILE A 72 8.59 -0.02 -24.04
C ILE A 72 7.32 0.14 -23.21
N SER A 73 6.80 -0.98 -22.69
CA SER A 73 5.65 -1.05 -21.80
C SER A 73 5.78 -2.25 -20.89
N TYR A 74 5.09 -2.23 -19.76
CA TYR A 74 5.02 -3.36 -18.85
C TYR A 74 3.66 -3.36 -18.15
N ASP A 75 3.20 -4.56 -17.80
CA ASP A 75 2.01 -4.77 -16.99
C ASP A 75 2.45 -5.21 -15.59
N ILE A 76 1.80 -4.65 -14.56
CA ILE A 76 1.96 -5.12 -13.20
C ILE A 76 0.89 -6.17 -12.95
N ILE A 77 1.34 -7.41 -12.82
CA ILE A 77 0.47 -8.56 -12.64
C ILE A 77 0.19 -8.79 -11.16
N ASP A 78 1.20 -8.54 -10.31
CA ASP A 78 1.12 -8.82 -8.90
C ASP A 78 2.12 -7.95 -8.12
N GLU A 79 1.79 -7.64 -6.88
CA GLU A 79 2.66 -6.99 -5.91
C GLU A 79 2.83 -7.90 -4.68
N LYS A 80 4.08 -8.28 -4.40
CA LYS A 80 4.43 -9.22 -3.30
C LYS A 80 5.02 -8.53 -2.08
N SER A 81 4.61 -7.28 -1.83
CA SER A 81 4.97 -6.58 -0.59
C SER A 81 4.31 -7.23 0.61
N GLU A 82 5.09 -7.48 1.65
CA GLU A 82 4.60 -8.12 2.87
C GLU A 82 4.94 -7.25 4.09
N PHE A 83 3.98 -7.16 5.02
CA PHE A 83 4.18 -6.52 6.32
C PHE A 83 4.21 -7.60 7.40
N ASN A 84 5.39 -7.82 7.98
CA ASN A 84 5.54 -8.81 9.05
C ASN A 84 5.02 -8.23 10.38
N LEU A 85 3.83 -8.64 10.77
CA LEU A 85 3.12 -8.21 11.96
C LEU A 85 3.05 -9.36 12.97
N SER A 86 3.01 -9.02 14.27
CA SER A 86 2.80 -10.04 15.28
C SER A 86 1.33 -10.47 15.30
N SER A 87 1.07 -11.76 15.35
CA SER A 87 -0.26 -12.35 15.45
C SER A 87 -1.07 -11.80 16.64
N ASP A 88 -0.39 -11.47 17.73
CA ASP A 88 -0.99 -10.97 18.97
C ASP A 88 -1.27 -9.44 18.97
N ASP A 89 -0.74 -8.69 18.01
CA ASP A 89 -1.05 -7.27 17.88
C ASP A 89 -2.55 -7.09 17.67
N LYS A 90 -3.11 -6.03 18.21
CA LYS A 90 -4.53 -5.71 18.03
C LYS A 90 -4.69 -4.73 16.89
N ALA A 91 -5.67 -4.99 16.03
CA ALA A 91 -5.94 -4.18 14.85
C ALA A 91 -7.36 -3.63 14.85
N TRP A 92 -7.50 -2.39 14.41
CA TRP A 92 -8.76 -1.84 13.93
C TRP A 92 -8.79 -2.01 12.42
N TRP A 93 -9.83 -2.66 11.92
CA TRP A 93 -9.93 -2.99 10.53
C TRP A 93 -11.38 -3.07 10.05
N ILE A 94 -11.58 -2.91 8.76
CA ILE A 94 -12.82 -3.22 8.05
C ILE A 94 -12.53 -4.29 6.99
N PRO A 95 -13.53 -5.13 6.64
CA PRO A 95 -13.35 -6.17 5.65
C PRO A 95 -13.14 -5.61 4.26
N ALA A 96 -12.27 -6.25 3.50
CA ALA A 96 -12.02 -5.92 2.11
C ALA A 96 -13.06 -6.52 1.15
N PHE A 97 -13.13 -5.95 -0.07
CA PHE A 97 -13.92 -6.46 -1.20
C PHE A 97 -15.44 -6.50 -0.98
N SER A 98 -15.99 -5.50 -0.31
CA SER A 98 -17.41 -5.23 -0.44
C SER A 98 -17.66 -4.45 -1.74
N TYR A 99 -18.51 -4.98 -2.61
CA TYR A 99 -18.84 -4.32 -3.88
C TYR A 99 -19.76 -3.11 -3.74
N ARG A 100 -20.35 -2.92 -2.57
CA ARG A 100 -21.42 -1.93 -2.41
C ARG A 100 -21.05 -0.74 -1.57
N ARG A 101 -20.11 -0.88 -0.63
CA ARG A 101 -19.76 0.20 0.29
C ARG A 101 -18.47 -0.07 1.07
N TYR A 102 -17.95 1.00 1.67
CA TYR A 102 -16.82 1.00 2.61
C TYR A 102 -17.22 1.45 4.03
N GLU A 103 -18.46 1.80 4.25
CA GLU A 103 -18.99 2.32 5.51
C GLU A 103 -19.31 1.17 6.46
N PHE A 104 -18.30 0.46 6.91
CA PHE A 104 -18.39 -0.57 7.92
C PHE A 104 -18.02 -0.03 9.30
N LEU A 105 -18.64 -0.59 10.33
CA LEU A 105 -18.10 -0.47 11.67
C LEU A 105 -16.75 -1.21 11.75
N HIS A 106 -15.78 -0.60 12.43
CA HIS A 106 -14.47 -1.24 12.59
C HIS A 106 -14.55 -2.42 13.55
N ALA A 107 -14.02 -3.55 13.11
CA ALA A 107 -13.69 -4.64 14.00
C ALA A 107 -12.42 -4.30 14.79
N PHE A 108 -12.33 -4.82 16.01
CA PHE A 108 -11.13 -4.76 16.83
C PHE A 108 -10.75 -6.17 17.26
N SER A 109 -9.70 -6.73 16.68
CA SER A 109 -9.28 -8.11 16.93
C SER A 109 -7.76 -8.25 16.95
N SER A 110 -7.27 -9.43 17.29
CA SER A 110 -5.89 -9.81 16.98
C SER A 110 -5.70 -9.95 15.47
N VAL A 111 -4.49 -9.75 15.00
CA VAL A 111 -4.16 -9.81 13.56
C VAL A 111 -4.48 -11.18 12.97
N ASP A 112 -4.23 -12.26 13.71
CA ASP A 112 -4.53 -13.64 13.30
C ASP A 112 -6.03 -13.97 13.19
N SER A 113 -6.89 -13.14 13.80
CA SER A 113 -8.34 -13.31 13.78
C SER A 113 -9.02 -12.59 12.61
N ILE A 114 -8.26 -11.89 11.78
CA ILE A 114 -8.82 -11.15 10.63
C ILE A 114 -9.45 -12.14 9.65
N SER A 115 -10.77 -12.18 9.62
CA SER A 115 -11.54 -13.07 8.75
C SER A 115 -12.98 -12.58 8.59
N LYS A 116 -13.60 -13.01 7.52
CA LYS A 116 -15.05 -12.81 7.30
C LYS A 116 -15.88 -13.35 8.47
N LYS A 117 -15.48 -14.53 8.95
CA LYS A 117 -16.16 -15.19 10.06
C LYS A 117 -16.10 -14.32 11.31
N TYR A 118 -14.90 -13.85 11.69
CA TYR A 118 -14.77 -12.97 12.87
C TYR A 118 -15.64 -11.72 12.74
N PHE A 119 -15.62 -11.09 11.56
CA PHE A 119 -16.39 -9.87 11.33
C PHE A 119 -17.89 -10.11 11.47
N SER A 120 -18.42 -11.16 10.83
CA SER A 120 -19.84 -11.48 10.89
C SER A 120 -20.34 -11.89 12.28
N GLU A 121 -19.48 -12.45 13.12
CA GLU A 121 -19.82 -12.89 14.46
C GLU A 121 -19.68 -11.80 15.53
N ASN A 122 -18.87 -10.78 15.30
CA ASN A 122 -18.47 -9.80 16.33
C ASN A 122 -18.82 -8.35 16.01
N VAL A 123 -19.21 -8.05 14.79
CA VAL A 123 -19.59 -6.70 14.36
C VAL A 123 -21.06 -6.70 13.94
N GLU A 124 -21.87 -5.94 14.65
CA GLU A 124 -23.28 -5.75 14.29
C GLU A 124 -23.38 -4.84 13.05
N ASP A 125 -23.40 -5.45 11.89
CA ASP A 125 -23.66 -4.77 10.64
C ASP A 125 -24.73 -5.49 9.83
N ILE A 126 -25.96 -5.03 9.94
CA ILE A 126 -27.15 -5.62 9.33
C ILE A 126 -27.18 -5.56 7.80
N THR A 127 -26.25 -4.82 7.20
CA THR A 127 -26.19 -4.65 5.75
C THR A 127 -25.03 -5.40 5.13
N TYR A 128 -24.50 -6.36 5.88
CA TYR A 128 -23.39 -7.20 5.48
C TYR A 128 -23.80 -8.10 4.30
N ASP A 129 -23.16 -7.87 3.17
CA ASP A 129 -23.21 -8.75 2.01
C ASP A 129 -21.98 -9.66 2.00
N SER A 130 -22.11 -10.82 1.36
CA SER A 130 -21.02 -11.81 1.31
C SER A 130 -19.70 -11.18 0.89
N LEU A 131 -18.73 -11.16 1.80
CA LEU A 131 -17.38 -10.73 1.48
C LEU A 131 -16.63 -11.81 0.70
N GLY A 132 -15.85 -11.41 -0.28
CA GLY A 132 -15.13 -12.34 -1.12
C GLY A 132 -14.04 -13.10 -0.39
N ILE A 133 -13.17 -12.43 0.37
CA ILE A 133 -11.97 -13.00 0.96
C ILE A 133 -11.73 -12.56 2.41
N ASP A 134 -10.87 -13.28 3.12
CA ASP A 134 -10.36 -12.91 4.43
C ASP A 134 -9.24 -11.85 4.26
N ALA A 135 -9.61 -10.59 4.29
CA ALA A 135 -8.70 -9.46 4.12
C ALA A 135 -9.27 -8.20 4.77
N ALA A 136 -8.39 -7.25 5.03
CA ALA A 136 -8.70 -5.94 5.56
C ALA A 136 -8.37 -4.83 4.56
N HIS A 137 -9.17 -3.77 4.54
CA HIS A 137 -8.84 -2.54 3.83
C HIS A 137 -7.82 -1.71 4.58
N THR A 138 -7.11 -0.85 3.85
CA THR A 138 -6.37 0.29 4.39
C THR A 138 -7.28 1.53 4.49
N PRO A 139 -7.01 2.45 5.43
CA PRO A 139 -5.94 2.41 6.43
C PRO A 139 -6.17 1.32 7.48
N PHE A 140 -5.09 0.62 7.80
CA PHE A 140 -5.09 -0.48 8.74
C PHE A 140 -4.26 -0.10 9.97
N THR A 141 -4.89 0.00 11.14
CA THR A 141 -4.23 0.52 12.34
C THR A 141 -4.03 -0.57 13.39
N LEU A 142 -2.81 -0.68 13.86
CA LEU A 142 -2.37 -1.65 14.87
C LEU A 142 -2.06 -0.98 16.20
N LYS A 143 -2.39 -1.66 17.28
CA LYS A 143 -1.86 -1.42 18.62
C LYS A 143 -0.88 -2.52 18.98
N LYS A 144 0.39 -2.19 19.09
CA LYS A 144 1.46 -3.09 19.47
C LYS A 144 1.42 -3.36 20.97
N LYS A 145 1.94 -4.52 21.42
CA LYS A 145 2.04 -4.87 22.84
C LYS A 145 2.81 -3.84 23.70
N ASN A 146 3.79 -3.18 23.11
CA ASN A 146 4.59 -2.13 23.77
C ASN A 146 3.90 -0.77 23.84
N GLY A 147 2.64 -0.66 23.39
CA GLY A 147 1.84 0.55 23.44
C GLY A 147 1.95 1.45 22.21
N PHE A 148 2.85 1.16 21.25
CA PHE A 148 2.90 1.91 20.00
C PHE A 148 1.70 1.62 19.12
N TYR A 149 1.31 2.63 18.35
CA TYR A 149 0.33 2.51 17.28
C TYR A 149 1.06 2.61 15.93
N VAL A 150 0.65 1.76 14.99
CA VAL A 150 1.18 1.75 13.63
C VAL A 150 0.02 1.74 12.66
N SER A 151 0.00 2.65 11.71
CA SER A 151 -0.99 2.67 10.63
C SER A 151 -0.34 2.38 9.29
N ILE A 152 -0.94 1.48 8.52
CA ILE A 152 -0.51 1.12 7.17
C ILE A 152 -1.55 1.64 6.20
N HIS A 153 -1.12 2.47 5.25
CA HIS A 153 -2.01 3.04 4.23
C HIS A 153 -1.20 3.52 3.00
N GLU A 154 -1.91 3.81 1.93
CA GLU A 154 -1.34 4.45 0.74
C GLU A 154 -1.22 5.96 0.96
N ALA A 155 -0.05 6.51 0.64
CA ALA A 155 0.20 7.94 0.77
C ALA A 155 -0.08 8.74 -0.51
N ASN A 156 0.07 8.11 -1.69
CA ASN A 156 -0.08 8.77 -2.98
C ASN A 156 -0.42 7.74 -4.06
N LEU A 157 -1.69 7.40 -4.13
CA LEU A 157 -2.22 6.41 -5.06
C LEU A 157 -2.52 7.06 -6.41
N VAL A 158 -1.60 6.91 -7.38
CA VAL A 158 -1.71 7.46 -8.73
C VAL A 158 -1.55 6.36 -9.75
N ASN A 159 -2.60 6.11 -10.56
CA ASN A 159 -2.63 5.06 -11.58
C ASN A 159 -2.23 3.67 -11.08
N TYR A 160 -2.66 3.34 -9.86
CA TYR A 160 -2.36 2.09 -9.20
C TYR A 160 -3.55 1.62 -8.35
N SER A 161 -3.69 0.32 -8.14
CA SER A 161 -4.76 -0.25 -7.31
C SER A 161 -4.59 0.11 -5.85
N SER A 162 -5.68 0.27 -5.13
CA SER A 162 -5.64 0.35 -3.67
C SER A 162 -5.18 -0.98 -3.07
N MET A 163 -4.51 -0.90 -1.92
CA MET A 163 -3.99 -2.05 -1.22
C MET A 163 -5.06 -2.68 -0.32
N THR A 164 -5.09 -3.99 -0.31
CA THR A 164 -5.79 -4.78 0.71
C THR A 164 -4.80 -5.72 1.37
N LEU A 165 -4.98 -5.98 2.66
CA LEU A 165 -4.08 -6.77 3.47
C LEU A 165 -4.74 -8.10 3.82
N ALA A 166 -4.18 -9.20 3.32
CA ALA A 166 -4.68 -10.55 3.59
C ALA A 166 -3.67 -11.36 4.40
N PRO A 167 -4.12 -12.19 5.35
CA PRO A 167 -3.23 -13.10 6.05
C PRO A 167 -2.63 -14.12 5.07
N LYS A 168 -1.35 -14.39 5.23
CA LYS A 168 -0.67 -15.46 4.47
C LYS A 168 -0.89 -16.77 5.22
N GLY A 169 -1.58 -17.71 4.62
CA GLY A 169 -2.27 -18.86 5.21
C GLY A 169 -1.49 -19.92 6.00
N ASP A 170 -0.35 -19.61 6.60
CA ASP A 170 0.52 -20.56 7.34
C ASP A 170 0.78 -20.21 8.80
N GLY A 171 -0.04 -19.34 9.39
CA GLY A 171 -0.03 -19.05 10.84
C GLY A 171 1.08 -18.14 11.36
N ALA A 172 2.04 -17.74 10.53
CA ALA A 172 3.00 -16.67 10.82
C ALA A 172 2.73 -15.56 9.81
N THR A 173 1.91 -14.60 10.19
CA THR A 173 1.17 -13.83 9.21
C THR A 173 1.87 -12.54 8.79
N PRO A 174 2.56 -12.48 7.66
CA PRO A 174 2.66 -11.23 6.94
C PRO A 174 1.29 -10.91 6.33
N LEU A 175 0.78 -9.70 6.60
CA LEU A 175 -0.28 -9.14 5.80
C LEU A 175 0.37 -8.50 4.57
N GLY A 176 -0.03 -8.93 3.39
CA GLY A 176 0.44 -8.37 2.14
C GLY A 176 -0.69 -8.18 1.15
N PRO A 177 -0.51 -7.40 0.09
CA PRO A 177 -1.49 -7.33 -0.97
C PRO A 177 -1.69 -8.70 -1.58
N LYS A 178 -2.93 -9.17 -1.63
CA LYS A 178 -3.26 -10.45 -2.26
C LYS A 178 -3.67 -10.18 -3.70
N GLY A 179 -2.79 -10.58 -4.66
CA GLY A 179 -2.91 -10.32 -6.08
C GLY A 179 -3.67 -11.32 -6.93
N ASP A 180 -4.03 -12.51 -6.45
CA ASP A 180 -4.34 -13.61 -7.35
C ASP A 180 -5.83 -13.91 -7.65
N GLU A 181 -6.80 -13.25 -7.03
CA GLU A 181 -8.22 -13.55 -7.31
C GLU A 181 -9.10 -12.30 -7.56
N VAL A 182 -8.53 -11.14 -7.59
CA VAL A 182 -9.26 -9.95 -7.94
C VAL A 182 -8.66 -9.35 -9.19
N THR A 183 -9.30 -9.63 -10.30
CA THR A 183 -9.12 -8.79 -11.48
C THR A 183 -9.28 -7.35 -11.02
N PRO A 184 -8.27 -6.48 -11.12
CA PRO A 184 -8.47 -5.09 -10.84
C PRO A 184 -9.62 -4.64 -11.73
N LEU A 185 -10.72 -4.17 -11.13
CA LEU A 185 -11.70 -3.37 -11.84
C LEU A 185 -11.08 -1.98 -12.07
N GLY A 186 -9.91 -1.98 -12.73
CA GLY A 186 -9.45 -0.81 -13.42
C GLY A 186 -10.33 -0.64 -14.65
N PRO A 187 -10.62 0.57 -15.09
CA PRO A 187 -11.31 0.77 -16.34
C PRO A 187 -10.57 0.00 -17.42
N LYS A 188 -11.26 -0.89 -18.12
CA LYS A 188 -10.78 -1.45 -19.38
C LYS A 188 -10.27 -0.26 -20.16
N GLY A 189 -8.97 -0.25 -20.48
CA GLY A 189 -8.31 0.87 -21.10
C GLY A 189 -9.02 1.29 -22.38
N ASP A 190 -9.74 2.36 -22.28
CA ASP A 190 -9.88 3.26 -23.40
C ASP A 190 -8.57 4.06 -23.41
N GLU A 191 -7.88 4.02 -24.54
CA GLU A 191 -6.65 4.75 -24.78
C GLU A 191 -6.82 6.23 -24.37
N VAL A 192 -6.32 6.59 -23.21
CA VAL A 192 -6.17 7.99 -22.85
C VAL A 192 -4.85 8.43 -23.45
N SER A 193 -4.91 8.94 -24.66
CA SER A 193 -3.82 9.71 -25.24
C SER A 193 -3.40 10.81 -24.24
N PRO A 194 -2.11 10.98 -23.96
CA PRO A 194 -1.66 12.07 -23.11
C PRO A 194 -2.02 13.38 -23.79
N LEU A 195 -2.85 14.20 -23.13
CA LEU A 195 -3.05 15.58 -23.50
C LEU A 195 -1.73 16.30 -23.28
N GLY A 196 -0.99 16.48 -24.36
CA GLY A 196 0.13 17.41 -24.41
C GLY A 196 -0.35 18.84 -24.11
N PRO A 197 0.53 19.71 -23.56
CA PRO A 197 0.17 21.08 -23.29
C PRO A 197 -0.22 21.77 -24.61
N LYS A 198 -1.42 22.34 -24.66
CA LYS A 198 -1.80 23.26 -25.73
C LYS A 198 -0.92 24.49 -25.58
N GLY A 199 -0.02 24.71 -26.54
CA GLY A 199 0.68 25.98 -26.66
C GLY A 199 -0.32 27.07 -27.02
N ASP A 200 -0.30 28.10 -26.21
CA ASP A 200 -0.98 29.36 -26.55
C ASP A 200 -0.23 30.02 -27.70
N GLY A 201 -0.94 30.24 -28.80
CA GLY A 201 -0.53 31.12 -29.88
C GLY A 201 -1.16 32.51 -29.67
#